data_78c712f67f31f6b13d9d9ef9d033c232
#
_entry.id   78c712f67f31f6b13d9d9ef9d033c232
#
_cell.length_a   1.000
_cell.length_b   1.000
_cell.length_c   1.000
_cell.angle_alpha   90.00
_cell.angle_beta   90.00
_cell.angle_gamma   90.00
#
_symmetry.space_group_name_H-M   'P 1'
#
loop_
_entity.id
_entity.type
_entity.pdbx_description
1 polymer ?
#
loop_
_entity_poly.entity_id
_entity_poly.type
_entity_poly.pdbx_seq_one_letter_code
_entity_poly.pdbx_strand_id
1 'polypeptide(L)'
;MSGFGSALLSACGGGGLSSDLPDTPRLASVDNFRDVGGAGGGYQTVDGRQVRRGMFYRSNTLTLSAADKAVIDTLSIATVYDLRTPGEVARVADVMPSGAAYKSVNVTGEHDQIVPPADVSGGGMAMMESAERAYVTGVAQRAGYGALLSQLANTPGVQLIQSTAGKDRAGWVAAVLLSIANVPLDVIMQDYLLTNTYAAASINTYVAAVQAESGAAAAALDAPFFSVQESFLQAGFDQVQASYGTMSSYLTTGLGLSQSTIDTLHDRLVV
;
A
#
# COMPACT_ATOMS: atom_id res chain seq x y z
N MET A 1 20.66 -50.60 -32.89
CA MET A 1 20.34 -50.24 -31.48
C MET A 1 20.57 -48.75 -31.36
N SER A 2 19.52 -47.98 -31.50
CA SER A 2 19.59 -46.52 -31.55
C SER A 2 19.04 -45.97 -30.25
N GLY A 3 19.91 -45.34 -29.46
CA GLY A 3 19.53 -44.67 -28.23
C GLY A 3 19.04 -43.23 -28.50
N PHE A 4 17.79 -42.94 -28.22
CA PHE A 4 17.25 -41.58 -28.23
C PHE A 4 17.60 -40.89 -26.93
N GLY A 5 18.48 -39.91 -27.00
CA GLY A 5 18.74 -38.99 -25.90
C GLY A 5 17.64 -37.92 -25.82
N SER A 6 16.86 -37.95 -24.76
CA SER A 6 15.87 -36.88 -24.47
C SER A 6 16.61 -35.67 -23.96
N ALA A 7 16.63 -34.59 -24.72
CA ALA A 7 17.04 -33.27 -24.26
C ALA A 7 15.93 -32.67 -23.37
N LEU A 8 16.21 -32.52 -22.11
CA LEU A 8 15.38 -31.73 -21.20
C LEU A 8 15.59 -30.25 -21.51
N LEU A 9 14.59 -29.65 -22.11
CA LEU A 9 14.46 -28.20 -22.23
C LEU A 9 14.23 -27.64 -20.81
N SER A 10 15.28 -27.07 -20.24
CA SER A 10 15.15 -26.25 -19.04
C SER A 10 14.42 -24.96 -19.44
N ALA A 11 13.13 -24.89 -19.15
CA ALA A 11 12.38 -23.65 -19.27
C ALA A 11 12.91 -22.70 -18.20
N CYS A 12 13.52 -21.59 -18.61
CA CYS A 12 13.77 -20.45 -17.74
C CYS A 12 12.43 -19.98 -17.18
N GLY A 13 12.17 -20.30 -15.93
CA GLY A 13 11.01 -19.83 -15.21
C GLY A 13 11.10 -18.31 -15.07
N GLY A 14 10.07 -17.62 -15.51
CA GLY A 14 9.85 -16.23 -15.18
C GLY A 14 9.86 -16.07 -13.67
N GLY A 15 10.49 -14.99 -13.17
CA GLY A 15 10.55 -14.65 -11.76
C GLY A 15 9.17 -14.34 -11.21
N GLY A 16 8.42 -15.40 -10.84
CA GLY A 16 7.27 -15.25 -9.98
C GLY A 16 7.76 -14.85 -8.60
N LEU A 17 7.01 -14.01 -7.89
CA LEU A 17 7.22 -13.78 -6.47
C LEU A 17 7.34 -15.15 -5.81
N SER A 18 8.47 -15.40 -5.16
CA SER A 18 8.70 -16.63 -4.41
C SER A 18 7.56 -16.76 -3.40
N SER A 19 7.05 -17.99 -3.21
CA SER A 19 6.07 -18.31 -2.17
C SER A 19 6.63 -18.13 -0.75
N ASP A 20 7.89 -17.72 -0.66
CA ASP A 20 8.55 -17.43 0.60
C ASP A 20 7.87 -16.23 1.25
N LEU A 21 7.44 -16.43 2.49
CA LEU A 21 6.91 -15.36 3.32
C LEU A 21 7.92 -14.22 3.38
N PRO A 22 7.46 -12.96 3.28
CA PRO A 22 8.35 -11.82 3.38
C PRO A 22 9.16 -11.88 4.69
N ASP A 23 10.43 -11.47 4.65
CA ASP A 23 11.32 -11.41 5.83
C ASP A 23 10.83 -10.43 6.91
N THR A 24 9.81 -9.64 6.60
CA THR A 24 9.14 -8.78 7.56
C THR A 24 8.34 -9.63 8.54
N PRO A 25 8.49 -9.40 9.87
CA PRO A 25 7.77 -10.17 10.87
C PRO A 25 6.25 -10.13 10.61
N ARG A 26 5.60 -11.29 10.73
CA ARG A 26 4.14 -11.34 10.74
C ARG A 26 3.66 -10.94 12.13
N LEU A 27 2.72 -9.99 12.17
CA LEU A 27 2.05 -9.56 13.40
C LEU A 27 0.66 -10.19 13.44
N ALA A 28 0.29 -10.73 14.60
CA ALA A 28 -1.01 -11.40 14.76
C ALA A 28 -2.16 -10.41 15.00
N SER A 29 -1.87 -9.24 15.57
CA SER A 29 -2.84 -8.21 15.92
C SER A 29 -2.90 -7.03 14.94
N VAL A 30 -2.05 -7.03 13.92
CA VAL A 30 -1.99 -5.98 12.90
C VAL A 30 -1.95 -6.61 11.52
N ASP A 31 -2.94 -6.32 10.72
CA ASP A 31 -3.02 -6.75 9.33
C ASP A 31 -2.13 -5.92 8.42
N ASN A 32 -1.82 -6.51 7.29
CA ASN A 32 -1.19 -5.82 6.17
C ASN A 32 0.18 -5.19 6.48
N PHE A 33 0.78 -5.54 7.64
CA PHE A 33 2.10 -5.06 8.02
C PHE A 33 3.17 -5.70 7.14
N ARG A 34 3.91 -4.87 6.41
CA ARG A 34 5.03 -5.30 5.57
C ARG A 34 5.98 -4.16 5.21
N ASP A 35 7.18 -4.54 4.78
CA ASP A 35 8.18 -3.65 4.18
C ASP A 35 7.73 -3.23 2.78
N VAL A 36 7.79 -1.94 2.47
CA VAL A 36 7.49 -1.42 1.13
C VAL A 36 8.53 -1.88 0.11
N GLY A 37 9.76 -2.13 0.54
CA GLY A 37 10.82 -2.67 -0.31
C GLY A 37 10.64 -4.15 -0.70
N GLY A 38 9.62 -4.83 -0.14
CA GLY A 38 9.32 -6.23 -0.47
C GLY A 38 10.06 -7.23 0.42
N ALA A 39 10.32 -8.42 -0.10
CA ALA A 39 10.95 -9.54 0.59
C ALA A 39 12.36 -9.83 0.06
N GLY A 40 13.10 -10.75 0.71
CA GLY A 40 14.41 -11.17 0.28
C GLY A 40 15.40 -10.01 0.14
N GLY A 41 15.97 -9.83 -1.04
CA GLY A 41 16.89 -8.72 -1.36
C GLY A 41 16.21 -7.38 -1.67
N GLY A 42 14.88 -7.31 -1.63
CA GLY A 42 14.09 -6.17 -2.10
C GLY A 42 13.62 -6.32 -3.56
N TYR A 43 12.63 -5.53 -3.96
CA TYR A 43 12.16 -5.53 -5.35
C TYR A 43 13.25 -5.03 -6.29
N GLN A 44 13.33 -5.62 -7.48
CA GLN A 44 14.22 -5.13 -8.54
C GLN A 44 13.62 -3.91 -9.24
N THR A 45 14.46 -2.93 -9.50
CA THR A 45 14.16 -1.76 -10.33
C THR A 45 14.35 -2.09 -11.81
N VAL A 46 13.77 -1.29 -12.73
CA VAL A 46 13.91 -1.46 -14.19
C VAL A 46 15.38 -1.42 -14.63
N ASP A 47 16.22 -0.66 -13.95
CA ASP A 47 17.66 -0.52 -14.24
C ASP A 47 18.54 -1.55 -13.50
N GLY A 48 17.93 -2.57 -12.85
CA GLY A 48 18.63 -3.72 -12.26
C GLY A 48 19.18 -3.48 -10.85
N ARG A 49 18.88 -2.32 -10.23
CA ARG A 49 19.15 -2.07 -8.83
C ARG A 49 18.08 -2.71 -7.93
N GLN A 50 18.17 -2.52 -6.63
CA GLN A 50 17.21 -3.07 -5.68
C GLN A 50 16.60 -1.99 -4.80
N VAL A 51 15.33 -2.19 -4.43
CA VAL A 51 14.67 -1.37 -3.41
C VAL A 51 15.22 -1.75 -2.04
N ARG A 52 15.70 -0.74 -1.32
CA ARG A 52 16.21 -0.87 0.05
C ARG A 52 15.07 -1.28 0.99
N ARG A 53 15.29 -2.35 1.73
CA ARG A 53 14.40 -2.81 2.78
C ARG A 53 14.69 -2.12 4.12
N GLY A 54 13.72 -2.19 5.03
CA GLY A 54 13.87 -1.64 6.39
C GLY A 54 13.78 -0.12 6.48
N MET A 55 13.38 0.56 5.40
CA MET A 55 13.25 2.02 5.39
C MET A 55 11.81 2.49 5.55
N PHE A 56 10.90 1.87 4.83
CA PHE A 56 9.48 2.20 4.83
C PHE A 56 8.64 0.95 5.05
N TYR A 57 7.72 1.02 6.00
CA TYR A 57 6.73 -0.03 6.27
C TYR A 57 5.32 0.48 6.02
N ARG A 58 4.39 -0.41 5.77
CA ARG A 58 2.95 -0.11 5.70
C ARG A 58 2.15 -1.06 6.58
N SER A 59 0.98 -0.62 7.07
CA SER A 59 0.06 -1.45 7.86
C SER A 59 -1.37 -0.90 7.86
N ASN A 60 -2.29 -1.68 8.44
CA ASN A 60 -3.54 -1.15 8.96
C ASN A 60 -3.30 -0.38 10.28
N THR A 61 -4.39 0.03 10.95
CA THR A 61 -4.37 0.65 12.29
C THR A 61 -3.54 -0.20 13.27
N LEU A 62 -2.65 0.44 14.02
CA LEU A 62 -1.73 -0.24 14.95
C LEU A 62 -2.44 -0.66 16.24
N THR A 63 -3.21 -1.74 16.20
CA THR A 63 -3.84 -2.35 17.40
C THR A 63 -2.93 -3.39 18.04
N LEU A 64 -1.67 -3.03 18.28
CA LEU A 64 -0.62 -3.95 18.71
C LEU A 64 -0.93 -4.66 20.02
N SER A 65 -0.88 -5.99 20.00
CA SER A 65 -0.74 -6.78 21.22
C SER A 65 0.64 -6.54 21.86
N ALA A 66 0.81 -6.87 23.14
CA ALA A 66 2.10 -6.76 23.81
C ALA A 66 3.21 -7.58 23.10
N ALA A 67 2.85 -8.75 22.56
CA ALA A 67 3.77 -9.60 21.83
C ALA A 67 4.18 -8.94 20.49
N ASP A 68 3.22 -8.44 19.71
CA ASP A 68 3.49 -7.79 18.43
C ASP A 68 4.22 -6.45 18.62
N LYS A 69 3.91 -5.74 19.72
CA LYS A 69 4.64 -4.53 20.08
C LYS A 69 6.14 -4.82 20.31
N ALA A 70 6.45 -5.88 21.03
CA ALA A 70 7.85 -6.29 21.24
C ALA A 70 8.55 -6.63 19.91
N VAL A 71 7.83 -7.23 18.96
CA VAL A 71 8.37 -7.53 17.62
C VAL A 71 8.61 -6.25 16.82
N ILE A 72 7.60 -5.36 16.73
CA ILE A 72 7.73 -4.13 15.93
C ILE A 72 8.77 -3.17 16.51
N ASP A 73 8.96 -3.17 17.82
CA ASP A 73 9.98 -2.36 18.50
C ASP A 73 11.41 -2.72 18.05
N THR A 74 11.66 -3.97 17.60
CA THR A 74 12.95 -4.38 17.04
C THR A 74 13.29 -3.69 15.72
N LEU A 75 12.29 -3.18 15.00
CA LEU A 75 12.47 -2.50 13.72
C LEU A 75 12.88 -1.03 13.88
N SER A 76 12.89 -0.52 15.11
CA SER A 76 13.31 0.86 15.42
C SER A 76 12.56 1.92 14.60
N ILE A 77 11.24 1.76 14.45
CA ILE A 77 10.40 2.72 13.72
C ILE A 77 10.48 4.08 14.40
N ALA A 78 11.01 5.07 13.69
CA ALA A 78 11.20 6.42 14.21
C ALA A 78 9.95 7.29 14.08
N THR A 79 9.13 7.06 13.06
CA THR A 79 7.93 7.86 12.81
C THR A 79 6.80 6.99 12.24
N VAL A 80 5.60 7.17 12.76
CA VAL A 80 4.35 6.62 12.22
C VAL A 80 3.55 7.75 11.59
N TYR A 81 3.23 7.59 10.30
CA TYR A 81 2.34 8.47 9.55
C TYR A 81 0.96 7.85 9.46
N ASP A 82 -0.01 8.47 10.09
CA ASP A 82 -1.40 8.03 10.11
C ASP A 82 -2.21 8.81 9.08
N LEU A 83 -2.70 8.09 8.07
CA LEU A 83 -3.48 8.66 6.96
C LEU A 83 -4.98 8.71 7.23
N ARG A 84 -5.39 8.35 8.44
CA ARG A 84 -6.80 8.32 8.84
C ARG A 84 -7.36 9.71 9.08
N THR A 85 -8.68 9.81 8.96
CA THR A 85 -9.42 10.99 9.38
C THR A 85 -9.46 11.10 10.92
N PRO A 86 -9.71 12.29 11.48
CA PRO A 86 -9.89 12.44 12.93
C PRO A 86 -10.97 11.51 13.53
N GLY A 87 -12.07 11.29 12.82
CA GLY A 87 -13.13 10.40 13.28
C GLY A 87 -12.73 8.93 13.26
N GLU A 88 -11.93 8.48 12.29
CA GLU A 88 -11.37 7.13 12.30
C GLU A 88 -10.39 6.92 13.47
N VAL A 89 -9.55 7.90 13.75
CA VAL A 89 -8.60 7.87 14.89
C VAL A 89 -9.36 7.85 16.22
N ALA A 90 -10.43 8.64 16.34
CA ALA A 90 -11.24 8.66 17.56
C ALA A 90 -11.96 7.32 17.83
N ARG A 91 -12.31 6.57 16.78
CA ARG A 91 -12.95 5.24 16.93
C ARG A 91 -11.98 4.16 17.36
N VAL A 92 -10.74 4.19 16.85
CA VAL A 92 -9.72 3.17 17.16
C VAL A 92 -8.38 3.87 17.35
N ALA A 93 -7.95 4.00 18.59
CA ALA A 93 -6.65 4.56 18.94
C ALA A 93 -5.52 3.57 18.63
N ASP A 94 -4.35 4.10 18.28
CA ASP A 94 -3.16 3.29 18.05
C ASP A 94 -2.45 2.90 19.36
N VAL A 95 -1.85 1.72 19.34
CA VAL A 95 -0.78 1.32 20.26
C VAL A 95 0.55 1.55 19.53
N MET A 96 1.27 2.60 19.91
CA MET A 96 2.47 3.05 19.19
C MET A 96 3.70 2.17 19.46
N PRO A 97 4.58 1.95 18.45
CA PRO A 97 5.92 1.45 18.67
C PRO A 97 6.70 2.35 19.65
N SER A 98 7.59 1.76 20.44
CA SER A 98 8.36 2.49 21.46
C SER A 98 9.25 3.55 20.83
N GLY A 99 9.13 4.79 21.31
CA GLY A 99 9.95 5.91 20.84
C GLY A 99 9.57 6.48 19.48
N ALA A 100 8.57 5.93 18.80
CA ALA A 100 8.12 6.46 17.52
C ALA A 100 7.34 7.78 17.68
N ALA A 101 7.66 8.76 16.84
CA ALA A 101 6.87 9.97 16.72
C ALA A 101 5.58 9.68 15.94
N TYR A 102 4.45 10.25 16.38
CA TYR A 102 3.18 10.16 15.66
C TYR A 102 2.96 11.41 14.81
N LYS A 103 2.58 11.22 13.56
CA LYS A 103 2.18 12.29 12.63
C LYS A 103 0.87 11.93 11.94
N SER A 104 -0.17 12.72 12.15
CA SER A 104 -1.42 12.62 11.41
C SER A 104 -1.29 13.38 10.08
N VAL A 105 -1.58 12.70 8.98
CA VAL A 105 -1.62 13.27 7.63
C VAL A 105 -2.88 12.79 6.95
N ASN A 106 -4.00 13.48 7.18
CA ASN A 106 -5.25 13.14 6.53
C ASN A 106 -5.14 13.38 5.01
N VAL A 107 -5.26 12.30 4.24
CA VAL A 107 -5.17 12.33 2.76
C VAL A 107 -6.55 12.22 2.09
N THR A 108 -7.64 12.28 2.84
CA THR A 108 -9.02 12.20 2.30
C THR A 108 -9.78 13.52 2.41
N GLY A 109 -9.19 14.53 3.06
CA GLY A 109 -9.84 15.81 3.34
C GLY A 109 -10.61 15.79 4.66
N GLU A 110 -11.56 16.71 4.84
CA GLU A 110 -12.30 16.87 6.09
C GLU A 110 -13.39 15.82 6.34
N HIS A 111 -13.64 14.94 5.37
CA HIS A 111 -14.72 13.96 5.47
C HIS A 111 -14.28 12.72 6.26
N ASP A 112 -15.07 12.39 7.29
CA ASP A 112 -14.86 11.19 8.12
C ASP A 112 -15.24 9.88 7.43
N GLN A 113 -15.81 9.96 6.24
CA GLN A 113 -16.19 8.82 5.43
C GLN A 113 -15.73 9.04 3.99
N ILE A 114 -15.32 7.97 3.33
CA ILE A 114 -15.32 7.94 1.86
C ILE A 114 -16.79 8.01 1.48
N VAL A 115 -17.30 9.23 1.25
CA VAL A 115 -18.67 9.42 0.72
C VAL A 115 -18.59 9.02 -0.75
N PRO A 116 -19.28 7.94 -1.17
CA PRO A 116 -19.33 7.61 -2.57
C PRO A 116 -19.90 8.79 -3.34
N PRO A 117 -19.41 9.09 -4.54
CA PRO A 117 -20.13 9.97 -5.44
C PRO A 117 -21.57 9.45 -5.58
N ALA A 118 -22.55 10.36 -5.53
CA ALA A 118 -23.98 10.01 -5.54
C ALA A 118 -24.43 9.24 -6.81
N ASP A 119 -23.57 9.10 -7.80
CA ASP A 119 -23.79 8.49 -9.11
C ASP A 119 -23.09 7.14 -9.33
N VAL A 120 -22.44 6.56 -8.32
CA VAL A 120 -21.77 5.26 -8.48
C VAL A 120 -22.79 4.12 -8.48
N SER A 121 -23.33 3.83 -9.65
CA SER A 121 -24.30 2.75 -9.88
C SER A 121 -23.66 1.33 -9.92
N GLY A 122 -22.33 1.24 -9.81
CA GLY A 122 -21.55 -0.01 -10.01
C GLY A 122 -21.23 -0.80 -8.74
N GLY A 123 -21.85 -0.48 -7.58
CA GLY A 123 -21.56 -1.19 -6.31
C GLY A 123 -20.14 -0.95 -5.78
N GLY A 124 -19.67 -1.85 -4.87
CA GLY A 124 -18.39 -1.70 -4.18
C GLY A 124 -17.19 -1.57 -5.10
N MET A 125 -17.17 -2.26 -6.24
CA MET A 125 -16.09 -2.19 -7.24
C MET A 125 -15.90 -0.76 -7.76
N ALA A 126 -16.97 -0.18 -8.31
CA ALA A 126 -16.92 1.16 -8.89
C ALA A 126 -16.60 2.23 -7.84
N MET A 127 -17.05 2.03 -6.60
CA MET A 127 -16.71 2.91 -5.48
C MET A 127 -15.21 2.89 -5.17
N MET A 128 -14.60 1.70 -5.11
CA MET A 128 -13.17 1.57 -4.82
C MET A 128 -12.33 2.17 -5.96
N GLU A 129 -12.67 1.90 -7.21
CA GLU A 129 -12.00 2.52 -8.36
C GLU A 129 -12.16 4.05 -8.38
N SER A 130 -13.34 4.56 -8.01
CA SER A 130 -13.59 6.01 -7.91
C SER A 130 -12.74 6.64 -6.79
N ALA A 131 -12.56 5.95 -5.65
CA ALA A 131 -11.72 6.41 -4.57
C ALA A 131 -10.24 6.51 -5.00
N GLU A 132 -9.73 5.52 -5.73
CA GLU A 132 -8.36 5.54 -6.26
C GLU A 132 -8.16 6.69 -7.26
N ARG A 133 -9.14 6.94 -8.15
CA ARG A 133 -9.10 8.11 -9.05
C ARG A 133 -9.12 9.43 -8.26
N ALA A 134 -9.85 9.48 -7.16
CA ALA A 134 -9.92 10.67 -6.31
C ALA A 134 -8.58 11.00 -5.63
N TYR A 135 -7.74 10.01 -5.34
CA TYR A 135 -6.38 10.26 -4.83
C TYR A 135 -5.53 11.08 -5.81
N VAL A 136 -5.82 10.94 -7.10
CA VAL A 136 -5.11 11.64 -8.19
C VAL A 136 -5.71 13.00 -8.51
N THR A 137 -7.04 13.15 -8.44
CA THR A 137 -7.75 14.35 -8.91
C THR A 137 -8.17 15.29 -7.79
N GLY A 138 -8.44 14.77 -6.59
CA GLY A 138 -8.94 15.54 -5.47
C GLY A 138 -7.92 16.55 -4.95
N VAL A 139 -8.32 17.78 -4.70
CA VAL A 139 -7.43 18.86 -4.24
C VAL A 139 -6.86 18.53 -2.86
N ALA A 140 -7.71 18.12 -1.92
CA ALA A 140 -7.29 17.76 -0.57
C ALA A 140 -6.38 16.52 -0.56
N GLN A 141 -6.71 15.52 -1.38
CA GLN A 141 -5.94 14.29 -1.52
C GLN A 141 -4.53 14.58 -2.05
N ARG A 142 -4.42 15.35 -3.13
CA ARG A 142 -3.13 15.74 -3.69
C ARG A 142 -2.29 16.55 -2.69
N ALA A 143 -2.90 17.49 -1.99
CA ALA A 143 -2.22 18.26 -0.96
C ALA A 143 -1.72 17.36 0.18
N GLY A 144 -2.54 16.42 0.66
CA GLY A 144 -2.18 15.46 1.69
C GLY A 144 -1.04 14.53 1.27
N TYR A 145 -1.12 13.92 0.07
CA TYR A 145 -0.07 13.05 -0.44
C TYR A 145 1.24 13.80 -0.73
N GLY A 146 1.16 15.03 -1.27
CA GLY A 146 2.33 15.87 -1.48
C GLY A 146 3.03 16.22 -0.17
N ALA A 147 2.27 16.61 0.85
CA ALA A 147 2.80 16.88 2.20
C ALA A 147 3.41 15.62 2.83
N LEU A 148 2.76 14.47 2.70
CA LEU A 148 3.27 13.19 3.19
C LEU A 148 4.60 12.83 2.54
N LEU A 149 4.67 12.80 1.21
CA LEU A 149 5.89 12.44 0.48
C LEU A 149 7.04 13.40 0.78
N SER A 150 6.77 14.69 0.92
CA SER A 150 7.76 15.67 1.37
C SER A 150 8.28 15.35 2.78
N GLN A 151 7.40 14.94 3.70
CA GLN A 151 7.82 14.52 5.03
C GLN A 151 8.59 13.20 5.00
N LEU A 152 8.16 12.22 4.21
CA LEU A 152 8.86 10.94 4.03
C LEU A 152 10.28 11.16 3.49
N ALA A 153 10.48 12.12 2.60
CA ALA A 153 11.81 12.48 2.09
C ALA A 153 12.73 13.04 3.19
N ASN A 154 12.20 13.96 4.00
CA ASN A 154 13.00 14.81 4.88
C ASN A 154 13.08 14.32 6.35
N THR A 155 12.27 13.33 6.76
CA THR A 155 12.31 12.77 8.10
C THR A 155 13.30 11.61 8.14
N PRO A 156 14.32 11.62 9.02
CA PRO A 156 15.28 10.53 9.12
C PRO A 156 14.69 9.28 9.78
N GLY A 157 15.40 8.16 9.61
CA GLY A 157 15.07 6.88 10.26
C GLY A 157 14.01 6.07 9.53
N VAL A 158 13.61 4.99 10.17
CA VAL A 158 12.61 4.04 9.69
C VAL A 158 11.21 4.63 9.86
N GLN A 159 10.36 4.49 8.85
CA GLN A 159 9.05 5.10 8.82
C GLN A 159 7.96 4.08 8.54
N LEU A 160 6.84 4.21 9.23
CA LEU A 160 5.64 3.39 9.01
C LEU A 160 4.49 4.28 8.54
N ILE A 161 3.77 3.83 7.53
CA ILE A 161 2.63 4.49 6.92
C ILE A 161 1.40 3.62 7.17
N GLN A 162 0.39 4.16 7.85
CA GLN A 162 -0.82 3.40 8.16
C GLN A 162 -2.09 4.10 7.68
N SER A 163 -3.12 3.30 7.47
CA SER A 163 -4.52 3.75 7.31
C SER A 163 -5.45 2.71 7.94
N THR A 164 -6.76 2.92 7.95
CA THR A 164 -7.69 2.02 8.65
C THR A 164 -7.49 0.54 8.30
N ALA A 165 -7.50 0.18 7.02
CA ALA A 165 -7.23 -1.19 6.56
C ALA A 165 -5.80 -1.37 6.00
N GLY A 166 -5.03 -0.30 5.84
CA GLY A 166 -3.69 -0.37 5.23
C GLY A 166 -3.68 -0.75 3.75
N LYS A 167 -4.86 -0.80 3.09
CA LYS A 167 -4.99 -1.32 1.72
C LYS A 167 -5.01 -0.23 0.65
N ASP A 168 -5.87 0.78 0.75
CA ASP A 168 -6.08 1.79 -0.29
C ASP A 168 -5.13 2.98 -0.11
N ARG A 169 -5.34 3.83 0.91
CA ARG A 169 -4.51 5.02 1.18
C ARG A 169 -3.03 4.70 1.34
N ALA A 170 -2.70 3.76 2.22
CA ALA A 170 -1.33 3.28 2.40
C ALA A 170 -0.83 2.49 1.18
N GLY A 171 -1.74 1.84 0.43
CA GLY A 171 -1.47 1.17 -0.84
C GLY A 171 -1.03 2.12 -1.92
N TRP A 172 -1.77 3.21 -2.11
CA TRP A 172 -1.41 4.26 -3.05
C TRP A 172 -0.03 4.88 -2.74
N VAL A 173 0.25 5.19 -1.47
CA VAL A 173 1.58 5.69 -1.07
C VAL A 173 2.69 4.69 -1.41
N ALA A 174 2.49 3.40 -1.10
CA ALA A 174 3.48 2.37 -1.43
C ALA A 174 3.69 2.27 -2.95
N ALA A 175 2.61 2.29 -3.74
CA ALA A 175 2.70 2.27 -5.20
C ALA A 175 3.45 3.48 -5.77
N VAL A 176 3.22 4.67 -5.22
CA VAL A 176 3.94 5.89 -5.60
C VAL A 176 5.42 5.81 -5.21
N LEU A 177 5.76 5.33 -4.00
CA LEU A 177 7.15 5.14 -3.57
C LEU A 177 7.88 4.13 -4.47
N LEU A 178 7.24 3.00 -4.79
CA LEU A 178 7.82 2.00 -5.72
C LEU A 178 7.97 2.55 -7.14
N SER A 179 7.05 3.43 -7.59
CA SER A 179 7.18 4.14 -8.86
C SER A 179 8.38 5.11 -8.87
N ILE A 180 8.60 5.82 -7.75
CA ILE A 180 9.79 6.69 -7.58
C ILE A 180 11.07 5.84 -7.60
N ALA A 181 11.05 4.64 -7.02
CA ALA A 181 12.17 3.70 -7.06
C ALA A 181 12.35 3.03 -8.44
N ASN A 182 11.52 3.35 -9.43
CA ASN A 182 11.54 2.76 -10.78
C ASN A 182 11.32 1.23 -10.76
N VAL A 183 10.45 0.74 -9.90
CA VAL A 183 10.01 -0.67 -9.89
C VAL A 183 9.02 -0.90 -11.04
N PRO A 184 9.08 -2.04 -11.76
CA PRO A 184 8.12 -2.39 -12.82
C PRO A 184 6.66 -2.38 -12.31
N LEU A 185 5.74 -1.90 -13.15
CA LEU A 185 4.32 -1.74 -12.76
C LEU A 185 3.67 -3.06 -12.35
N ASP A 186 3.99 -4.16 -13.01
CA ASP A 186 3.49 -5.49 -12.67
C ASP A 186 3.94 -5.94 -11.28
N VAL A 187 5.16 -5.60 -10.84
CA VAL A 187 5.66 -5.86 -9.49
C VAL A 187 4.94 -4.97 -8.46
N ILE A 188 4.72 -3.68 -8.78
CA ILE A 188 3.93 -2.77 -7.93
C ILE A 188 2.50 -3.31 -7.74
N MET A 189 1.89 -3.79 -8.82
CA MET A 189 0.55 -4.39 -8.79
C MET A 189 0.51 -5.65 -7.92
N GLN A 190 1.53 -6.51 -8.04
CA GLN A 190 1.66 -7.71 -7.22
C GLN A 190 1.83 -7.36 -5.73
N ASP A 191 2.66 -6.35 -5.37
CA ASP A 191 2.75 -5.88 -3.98
C ASP A 191 1.38 -5.43 -3.45
N TYR A 192 0.64 -4.64 -4.24
CA TYR A 192 -0.68 -4.19 -3.84
C TYR A 192 -1.62 -5.36 -3.52
N LEU A 193 -1.64 -6.39 -4.39
CA LEU A 193 -2.47 -7.59 -4.25
C LEU A 193 -2.06 -8.48 -3.07
N LEU A 194 -0.84 -8.38 -2.54
CA LEU A 194 -0.43 -9.05 -1.30
C LEU A 194 -1.32 -8.68 -0.11
N THR A 195 -2.04 -7.56 -0.16
CA THR A 195 -3.05 -7.21 0.85
C THR A 195 -4.03 -8.36 1.11
N ASN A 196 -4.49 -9.04 0.06
CA ASN A 196 -5.41 -10.17 0.19
C ASN A 196 -4.81 -11.37 0.96
N THR A 197 -3.48 -11.49 0.94
CA THR A 197 -2.76 -12.52 1.71
C THR A 197 -2.49 -12.06 3.14
N TYR A 198 -2.06 -10.81 3.31
CA TYR A 198 -1.68 -10.27 4.61
C TYR A 198 -2.88 -10.00 5.53
N ALA A 199 -4.05 -9.69 4.95
CA ALA A 199 -5.29 -9.42 5.67
C ALA A 199 -6.34 -10.55 5.51
N ALA A 200 -5.95 -11.74 5.02
CA ALA A 200 -6.89 -12.82 4.67
C ALA A 200 -7.83 -13.21 5.83
N ALA A 201 -7.31 -13.28 7.06
CA ALA A 201 -8.12 -13.65 8.22
C ALA A 201 -9.23 -12.63 8.52
N SER A 202 -8.90 -11.34 8.51
CA SER A 202 -9.85 -10.25 8.72
C SER A 202 -10.84 -10.14 7.56
N ILE A 203 -10.37 -10.24 6.31
CA ILE A 203 -11.23 -10.25 5.12
C ILE A 203 -12.28 -11.37 5.23
N ASN A 204 -11.84 -12.60 5.51
CA ASN A 204 -12.75 -13.74 5.66
C ASN A 204 -13.75 -13.54 6.80
N THR A 205 -13.32 -12.96 7.92
CA THR A 205 -14.19 -12.66 9.06
C THR A 205 -15.28 -11.66 8.70
N TYR A 206 -14.92 -10.55 8.01
CA TYR A 206 -15.88 -9.55 7.57
C TYR A 206 -16.87 -10.11 6.55
N VAL A 207 -16.36 -10.82 5.53
CA VAL A 207 -17.23 -11.44 4.51
C VAL A 207 -18.20 -12.45 5.13
N ALA A 208 -17.73 -13.28 6.07
CA ALA A 208 -18.57 -14.23 6.77
C ALA A 208 -19.64 -13.54 7.65
N ALA A 209 -19.30 -12.43 8.31
CA ALA A 209 -20.25 -11.64 9.09
C ALA A 209 -21.36 -11.05 8.21
N VAL A 210 -21.01 -10.42 7.09
CA VAL A 210 -21.99 -9.88 6.13
C VAL A 210 -22.85 -11.01 5.55
N GLN A 211 -22.25 -12.15 5.23
CA GLN A 211 -22.98 -13.29 4.71
C GLN A 211 -24.00 -13.84 5.73
N ALA A 212 -23.63 -13.89 7.02
CA ALA A 212 -24.51 -14.34 8.08
C ALA A 212 -25.68 -13.37 8.35
N GLU A 213 -25.42 -12.06 8.24
CA GLU A 213 -26.41 -11.02 8.50
C GLU A 213 -27.34 -10.76 7.29
N SER A 214 -26.77 -10.69 6.09
CA SER A 214 -27.45 -10.16 4.89
C SER A 214 -27.44 -11.12 3.70
N GLY A 215 -26.83 -12.31 3.86
CA GLY A 215 -26.78 -13.35 2.84
C GLY A 215 -25.63 -13.23 1.85
N ALA A 216 -25.43 -14.29 1.06
CA ALA A 216 -24.27 -14.42 0.15
C ALA A 216 -24.22 -13.34 -0.96
N ALA A 217 -25.37 -12.88 -1.45
CA ALA A 217 -25.41 -11.83 -2.47
C ALA A 217 -24.90 -10.49 -1.93
N ALA A 218 -25.28 -10.11 -0.70
CA ALA A 218 -24.79 -8.91 -0.02
C ALA A 218 -23.28 -9.03 0.25
N ALA A 219 -22.83 -10.18 0.75
CA ALA A 219 -21.42 -10.44 1.00
C ALA A 219 -20.57 -10.29 -0.28
N ALA A 220 -21.07 -10.75 -1.43
CA ALA A 220 -20.38 -10.61 -2.72
C ALA A 220 -20.32 -9.15 -3.18
N LEU A 221 -21.35 -8.34 -2.93
CA LEU A 221 -21.37 -6.92 -3.25
C LEU A 221 -20.43 -6.11 -2.35
N ASP A 222 -20.29 -6.51 -1.08
CA ASP A 222 -19.48 -5.80 -0.09
C ASP A 222 -18.02 -6.28 -0.06
N ALA A 223 -17.71 -7.47 -0.59
CA ALA A 223 -16.33 -8.00 -0.63
C ALA A 223 -15.28 -7.01 -1.15
N PRO A 224 -15.54 -6.16 -2.16
CA PRO A 224 -14.61 -5.15 -2.63
C PRO A 224 -14.18 -4.13 -1.55
N PHE A 225 -15.00 -3.89 -0.53
CA PHE A 225 -14.64 -2.99 0.56
C PHE A 225 -13.61 -3.58 1.52
N PHE A 226 -13.48 -4.89 1.58
CA PHE A 226 -12.59 -5.59 2.51
C PHE A 226 -11.32 -6.11 1.83
N SER A 227 -11.38 -6.46 0.54
CA SER A 227 -10.27 -6.96 -0.26
C SER A 227 -9.74 -5.90 -1.22
N VAL A 228 -8.72 -6.25 -2.01
CA VAL A 228 -8.23 -5.43 -3.12
C VAL A 228 -8.29 -6.20 -4.42
N GLN A 229 -8.41 -5.47 -5.53
CA GLN A 229 -8.37 -6.00 -6.88
C GLN A 229 -7.45 -5.14 -7.74
N GLU A 230 -6.89 -5.75 -8.78
CA GLU A 230 -5.99 -5.07 -9.71
C GLU A 230 -6.61 -3.79 -10.28
N SER A 231 -7.90 -3.85 -10.63
CA SER A 231 -8.63 -2.72 -11.22
C SER A 231 -8.66 -1.48 -10.33
N PHE A 232 -8.56 -1.62 -9.00
CA PHE A 232 -8.57 -0.48 -8.08
C PHE A 232 -7.30 0.36 -8.27
N LEU A 233 -6.14 -0.25 -8.09
CA LEU A 233 -4.87 0.46 -8.26
C LEU A 233 -4.67 0.90 -9.72
N GLN A 234 -5.09 0.08 -10.69
CA GLN A 234 -5.05 0.43 -12.10
C GLN A 234 -5.86 1.69 -12.41
N ALA A 235 -7.03 1.86 -11.78
CA ALA A 235 -7.85 3.07 -11.95
C ALA A 235 -7.11 4.34 -11.49
N GLY A 236 -6.30 4.26 -10.44
CA GLY A 236 -5.42 5.34 -10.01
C GLY A 236 -4.33 5.65 -11.05
N PHE A 237 -3.63 4.63 -11.56
CA PHE A 237 -2.60 4.81 -12.60
C PHE A 237 -3.18 5.33 -13.91
N ASP A 238 -4.33 4.82 -14.33
CA ASP A 238 -5.04 5.33 -15.53
C ASP A 238 -5.42 6.80 -15.37
N GLN A 239 -5.83 7.19 -14.16
CA GLN A 239 -6.13 8.58 -13.85
C GLN A 239 -4.87 9.47 -13.86
N VAL A 240 -3.73 8.96 -13.40
CA VAL A 240 -2.44 9.67 -13.54
C VAL A 240 -2.13 9.88 -15.02
N GLN A 241 -2.26 8.84 -15.84
CA GLN A 241 -2.05 8.93 -17.28
C GLN A 241 -2.99 9.95 -17.93
N ALA A 242 -4.28 9.91 -17.58
CA ALA A 242 -5.29 10.80 -18.15
C ALA A 242 -5.10 12.27 -17.75
N SER A 243 -4.72 12.54 -16.49
CA SER A 243 -4.63 13.91 -15.95
C SER A 243 -3.26 14.55 -16.12
N TYR A 244 -2.18 13.76 -16.12
CA TYR A 244 -0.79 14.24 -16.06
C TYR A 244 0.12 13.65 -17.14
N GLY A 245 -0.32 12.63 -17.85
CA GLY A 245 0.43 11.94 -18.89
C GLY A 245 1.53 11.01 -18.37
N THR A 246 2.15 11.32 -17.22
CA THR A 246 3.21 10.50 -16.63
C THR A 246 3.17 10.56 -15.10
N MET A 247 3.73 9.55 -14.43
CA MET A 247 3.95 9.58 -12.97
C MET A 247 4.85 10.75 -12.57
N SER A 248 5.90 11.05 -13.32
CA SER A 248 6.79 12.20 -13.04
C SER A 248 6.03 13.54 -13.06
N SER A 249 5.13 13.75 -14.02
CA SER A 249 4.29 14.95 -14.07
C SER A 249 3.27 14.98 -12.93
N TYR A 250 2.73 13.83 -12.51
CA TYR A 250 1.88 13.75 -11.33
C TYR A 250 2.63 14.13 -10.07
N LEU A 251 3.85 13.61 -9.86
CA LEU A 251 4.68 13.95 -8.70
C LEU A 251 4.99 15.45 -8.63
N THR A 252 5.40 16.06 -9.75
CA THR A 252 5.82 17.46 -9.78
C THR A 252 4.63 18.42 -9.86
N THR A 253 3.71 18.22 -10.80
CA THR A 253 2.59 19.15 -11.07
C THR A 253 1.37 18.80 -10.21
N GLY A 254 1.07 17.52 -10.08
CA GLY A 254 -0.10 17.04 -9.33
C GLY A 254 0.08 17.19 -7.82
N LEU A 255 1.19 16.69 -7.29
CA LEU A 255 1.51 16.69 -5.86
C LEU A 255 2.39 17.87 -5.43
N GLY A 256 2.93 18.66 -6.35
CA GLY A 256 3.75 19.84 -6.06
C GLY A 256 5.12 19.51 -5.48
N LEU A 257 5.65 18.31 -5.72
CA LEU A 257 6.97 17.92 -5.22
C LEU A 257 8.08 18.58 -6.04
N SER A 258 9.13 19.07 -5.37
CA SER A 258 10.35 19.47 -6.05
C SER A 258 11.12 18.26 -6.57
N GLN A 259 11.92 18.45 -7.62
CA GLN A 259 12.79 17.38 -8.12
C GLN A 259 13.74 16.88 -7.02
N SER A 260 14.29 17.77 -6.21
CA SER A 260 15.16 17.40 -5.08
C SER A 260 14.45 16.53 -4.02
N THR A 261 13.15 16.72 -3.81
CA THR A 261 12.36 15.86 -2.92
C THR A 261 12.21 14.45 -3.52
N ILE A 262 11.94 14.37 -4.82
CA ILE A 262 11.83 13.10 -5.54
C ILE A 262 13.18 12.36 -5.53
N ASP A 263 14.27 13.06 -5.81
CA ASP A 263 15.62 12.49 -5.78
C ASP A 263 15.99 11.98 -4.38
N THR A 264 15.63 12.73 -3.32
CA THR A 264 15.85 12.30 -1.93
C THR A 264 15.06 11.02 -1.61
N LEU A 265 13.80 10.91 -2.05
CA LEU A 265 13.01 9.69 -1.87
C LEU A 265 13.63 8.52 -2.63
N HIS A 266 14.05 8.74 -3.88
CA HIS A 266 14.73 7.74 -4.68
C HIS A 266 16.00 7.24 -3.99
N ASP A 267 16.86 8.13 -3.50
CA ASP A 267 18.12 7.77 -2.81
C ASP A 267 17.88 7.01 -1.49
N ARG A 268 16.74 7.27 -0.84
CA ARG A 268 16.32 6.49 0.35
C ARG A 268 15.81 5.11 -0.01
N LEU A 269 15.21 4.96 -1.18
CA LEU A 269 14.55 3.74 -1.62
C LEU A 269 15.49 2.79 -2.38
N VAL A 270 16.53 3.26 -3.05
CA VAL A 270 17.30 2.45 -3.99
C VAL A 270 18.75 2.28 -3.54
N VAL A 271 19.29 1.06 -3.72
CA VAL A 271 20.67 0.68 -3.44
C VAL A 271 21.32 0.04 -4.66
#